data_416db0de94346960e222de2e90df7956
#
_entry.id   416db0de94346960e222de2e90df7956
#
_cell.length_a   1.000
_cell.length_b   1.000
_cell.length_c   1.000
_cell.angle_alpha   90.00
_cell.angle_beta   90.00
_cell.angle_gamma   90.00
#
_symmetry.space_group_name_H-M   'P 1'
#
loop_
_entity.id
_entity.type
_entity.pdbx_description
1 polymer ?
#
loop_
_entity_poly.entity_id
_entity_poly.type
_entity_poly.pdbx_seq_one_letter_code
_entity_poly.pdbx_strand_id
1 'polypeptide(L)'
;LSSAASDVYKRQVLAWDKIDYDGEFELLIPKNTIDKLKTLGLTGDIRIRHSNAMAVFATKDFEICTRLVQGEYYKYQNMFKELPLHTVISRKELLDAMVRAKMCTAEKCPVKFELSGSQLNLSIKDQTTDYHETVDLQEDISEELTIGFDARLVIETLKAFDCDNVGISLQGPKMPMIVEAEDSDFKTIVLPVAIK
;
A
#
# COMPACT_ATOMS: atom_id res chain seq x y z
N LEU A 1 -1.14 2.08 -12.66
CA LEU A 1 0.28 2.34 -12.36
C LEU A 1 0.69 1.62 -11.09
N SER A 2 1.36 0.50 -11.23
CA SER A 2 2.01 -0.19 -10.12
C SER A 2 3.28 0.58 -9.74
N SER A 3 3.34 1.19 -8.57
CA SER A 3 4.57 1.80 -8.06
C SER A 3 5.20 0.90 -7.01
N ALA A 4 6.20 0.12 -7.38
CA ALA A 4 7.07 -0.53 -6.43
C ALA A 4 8.19 0.44 -6.05
N ALA A 5 8.14 1.01 -4.85
CA ALA A 5 9.27 1.69 -4.27
C ALA A 5 10.16 0.64 -3.61
N SER A 6 11.16 0.17 -4.35
CA SER A 6 12.20 -0.71 -3.86
C SER A 6 13.18 0.08 -2.99
N ASP A 7 13.07 -0.03 -1.68
CA ASP A 7 14.22 0.08 -0.81
C ASP A 7 14.60 -1.34 -0.34
N VAL A 8 15.83 -1.69 -0.57
CA VAL A 8 16.42 -3.00 -0.83
C VAL A 8 16.07 -4.18 0.11
N TYR A 9 15.28 -4.06 1.17
CA TYR A 9 14.98 -5.23 2.03
C TYR A 9 13.66 -5.28 2.81
N LYS A 10 12.83 -4.24 2.89
CA LYS A 10 11.70 -4.32 3.87
C LYS A 10 10.44 -3.51 3.59
N ARG A 11 10.29 -2.81 2.46
CA ARG A 11 9.17 -1.88 2.28
C ARG A 11 8.68 -1.92 0.84
N GLN A 12 7.77 -2.82 0.54
CA GLN A 12 7.09 -2.82 -0.75
C GLN A 12 5.62 -2.52 -0.53
N VAL A 13 5.14 -1.45 -1.13
CA VAL A 13 3.73 -1.24 -1.41
C VAL A 13 3.55 -1.53 -2.88
N LEU A 14 2.67 -2.45 -3.18
CA LEU A 14 2.28 -2.79 -4.53
C LEU A 14 0.83 -2.35 -4.70
N ALA A 15 0.57 -1.50 -5.68
CA ALA A 15 -0.78 -1.10 -6.04
C ALA A 15 -1.11 -1.64 -7.44
N TRP A 16 -2.31 -2.16 -7.60
CA TRP A 16 -2.85 -2.63 -8.85
C TRP A 16 -4.18 -1.96 -9.12
N ASP A 17 -4.39 -1.51 -10.35
CA ASP A 17 -5.62 -0.89 -10.78
C ASP A 17 -5.90 -1.27 -12.23
N LYS A 18 -7.16 -1.30 -12.62
CA LYS A 18 -7.60 -1.63 -13.97
C LYS A 18 -7.74 -0.34 -14.77
N ILE A 19 -7.10 -0.32 -15.92
CA ILE A 19 -7.25 0.75 -16.89
C ILE A 19 -7.76 0.18 -18.21
N ASP A 20 -8.56 0.95 -18.94
CA ASP A 20 -9.02 0.61 -20.28
C ASP A 20 -7.91 0.96 -21.30
N TYR A 21 -7.13 -0.04 -21.68
CA TYR A 21 -6.02 0.11 -22.62
C TYR A 21 -5.83 -1.16 -23.44
N ASP A 22 -5.87 -1.00 -24.77
CA ASP A 22 -5.63 -2.08 -25.75
C ASP A 22 -4.13 -2.24 -26.01
N GLY A 23 -3.42 -2.90 -25.15
CA GLY A 23 -2.00 -3.20 -25.36
C GLY A 23 -1.29 -3.64 -24.09
N GLU A 24 -0.08 -4.16 -24.24
CA GLU A 24 0.79 -4.55 -23.16
C GLU A 24 2.11 -3.82 -23.25
N PHE A 25 2.54 -3.18 -22.17
CA PHE A 25 3.89 -2.67 -22.04
C PHE A 25 4.33 -2.70 -20.56
N GLU A 26 5.61 -2.86 -20.37
CA GLU A 26 6.24 -2.84 -19.05
C GLU A 26 7.35 -1.78 -19.03
N LEU A 27 7.29 -0.88 -18.07
CA LEU A 27 8.26 0.20 -17.91
C LEU A 27 8.74 0.26 -16.47
N LEU A 28 10.06 0.06 -16.25
CA LEU A 28 10.69 0.29 -14.95
C LEU A 28 11.08 1.77 -14.82
N ILE A 29 10.17 2.56 -14.27
CA ILE A 29 10.33 4.01 -14.17
C ILE A 29 11.05 4.35 -12.85
N PRO A 30 12.13 5.18 -12.87
CA PRO A 30 12.79 5.62 -11.65
C PRO A 30 11.84 6.38 -10.72
N LYS A 31 11.97 6.16 -9.41
CA LYS A 31 11.12 6.79 -8.38
C LYS A 31 11.05 8.31 -8.51
N ASN A 32 12.20 8.97 -8.73
CA ASN A 32 12.26 10.43 -8.88
C ASN A 32 11.43 10.94 -10.09
N THR A 33 11.29 10.15 -11.14
CA THR A 33 10.42 10.49 -12.28
C THR A 33 8.96 10.39 -11.89
N ILE A 34 8.57 9.34 -11.16
CA ILE A 34 7.21 9.18 -10.65
C ILE A 34 6.84 10.32 -9.70
N ASP A 35 7.75 10.70 -8.80
CA ASP A 35 7.54 11.81 -7.86
C ASP A 35 7.32 13.14 -8.61
N LYS A 36 8.07 13.38 -9.70
CA LYS A 36 7.87 14.56 -10.57
C LYS A 36 6.52 14.52 -11.29
N LEU A 37 6.14 13.37 -11.87
CA LEU A 37 4.85 13.21 -12.53
C LEU A 37 3.69 13.48 -11.56
N LYS A 38 3.78 13.00 -10.31
CA LYS A 38 2.80 13.29 -9.24
C LYS A 38 2.74 14.78 -8.90
N THR A 39 3.91 15.43 -8.74
CA THR A 39 3.98 16.85 -8.37
C THR A 39 3.37 17.76 -9.43
N LEU A 40 3.42 17.37 -10.70
CA LEU A 40 2.85 18.14 -11.79
C LEU A 40 1.31 18.10 -11.87
N GLY A 41 0.67 17.22 -11.07
CA GLY A 41 -0.78 17.15 -11.00
C GLY A 41 -1.42 16.94 -12.37
N LEU A 42 -0.90 15.99 -13.15
CA LEU A 42 -1.33 15.76 -14.53
C LEU A 42 -2.82 15.44 -14.60
N THR A 43 -3.54 16.19 -15.42
CA THR A 43 -4.94 15.95 -15.72
C THR A 43 -5.14 15.80 -17.22
N GLY A 44 -6.08 14.94 -17.63
CA GLY A 44 -6.38 14.67 -19.03
C GLY A 44 -5.44 13.65 -19.67
N ASP A 45 -5.37 13.68 -21.00
CA ASP A 45 -4.65 12.66 -21.77
C ASP A 45 -3.13 12.81 -21.67
N ILE A 46 -2.47 11.72 -21.32
CA ILE A 46 -0.99 11.61 -21.34
C ILE A 46 -0.59 10.66 -22.44
N ARG A 47 0.23 11.15 -23.36
CA ARG A 47 0.84 10.33 -24.40
C ARG A 47 2.14 9.73 -23.89
N ILE A 48 2.23 8.40 -23.90
CA ILE A 48 3.45 7.67 -23.51
C ILE A 48 4.13 7.15 -24.77
N ARG A 49 5.41 7.49 -24.95
CA ARG A 49 6.28 6.90 -25.96
C ARG A 49 7.46 6.26 -25.25
N HIS A 50 7.86 5.09 -25.67
CA HIS A 50 8.96 4.39 -25.02
C HIS A 50 9.84 3.60 -26.01
N SER A 51 11.04 3.32 -25.55
CA SER A 51 11.99 2.37 -26.11
C SER A 51 12.48 1.46 -24.97
N ASN A 52 13.38 0.55 -25.24
CA ASN A 52 13.97 -0.31 -24.21
C ASN A 52 14.77 0.46 -23.12
N ALA A 53 15.19 1.68 -23.38
CA ALA A 53 16.06 2.45 -22.49
C ALA A 53 15.44 3.75 -21.99
N MET A 54 14.42 4.27 -22.66
CA MET A 54 13.86 5.60 -22.36
C MET A 54 12.35 5.59 -22.49
N ALA A 55 11.69 6.43 -21.67
CA ALA A 55 10.29 6.77 -21.81
C ALA A 55 10.09 8.28 -21.84
N VAL A 56 9.06 8.71 -22.57
CA VAL A 56 8.62 10.10 -22.72
C VAL A 56 7.15 10.16 -22.33
N PHE A 57 6.84 11.00 -21.37
CA PHE A 57 5.49 11.33 -20.95
C PHE A 57 5.16 12.74 -21.43
N ALA A 58 4.21 12.85 -22.34
CA ALA A 58 3.86 14.11 -22.99
C ALA A 58 2.40 14.47 -22.72
N THR A 59 2.18 15.73 -22.38
CA THR A 59 0.88 16.40 -22.34
C THR A 59 0.82 17.45 -23.44
N LYS A 60 -0.18 18.32 -23.42
CA LYS A 60 -0.26 19.46 -24.34
C LYS A 60 0.83 20.52 -24.04
N ASP A 61 1.25 20.63 -22.77
CA ASP A 61 2.04 21.75 -22.27
C ASP A 61 3.51 21.41 -22.04
N PHE A 62 3.86 20.13 -21.87
CA PHE A 62 5.24 19.70 -21.59
C PHE A 62 5.51 18.23 -21.93
N GLU A 63 6.79 17.91 -22.02
CA GLU A 63 7.29 16.55 -22.13
C GLU A 63 8.32 16.25 -21.03
N ILE A 64 8.21 15.07 -20.42
CA ILE A 64 9.20 14.53 -19.48
C ILE A 64 9.86 13.31 -20.12
N CYS A 65 11.17 13.40 -20.34
CA CYS A 65 11.99 12.28 -20.76
C CYS A 65 12.70 11.66 -19.57
N THR A 66 12.69 10.34 -19.49
CA THR A 66 13.37 9.60 -18.43
C THR A 66 14.10 8.39 -18.99
N ARG A 67 15.23 8.03 -18.38
CA ARG A 67 15.86 6.72 -18.61
C ARG A 67 15.12 5.68 -17.77
N LEU A 68 14.86 4.53 -18.38
CA LEU A 68 14.26 3.39 -17.69
C LEU A 68 15.33 2.65 -16.87
N VAL A 69 14.91 2.10 -15.74
CA VAL A 69 15.73 1.16 -14.97
C VAL A 69 15.84 -0.13 -15.75
N GLN A 70 17.05 -0.66 -15.92
CA GLN A 70 17.26 -1.94 -16.58
C GLN A 70 17.12 -3.07 -15.57
N GLY A 71 16.42 -4.14 -15.93
CA GLY A 71 16.22 -5.32 -15.11
C GLY A 71 14.84 -5.93 -15.30
N GLU A 72 14.58 -7.05 -14.64
CA GLU A 72 13.26 -7.66 -14.58
C GLU A 72 12.48 -7.08 -13.40
N TYR A 73 11.19 -6.83 -13.62
CA TYR A 73 10.29 -6.44 -12.54
C TYR A 73 9.95 -7.65 -11.65
N TYR A 74 9.71 -7.40 -10.39
CA TYR A 74 9.33 -8.47 -9.46
C TYR A 74 7.99 -9.10 -9.88
N LYS A 75 7.92 -10.44 -9.89
CA LYS A 75 6.70 -11.20 -10.24
C LYS A 75 5.66 -11.11 -9.13
N TYR A 76 4.91 -10.04 -9.10
CA TYR A 76 3.96 -9.69 -8.03
C TYR A 76 2.60 -10.41 -8.15
N GLN A 77 2.26 -10.95 -9.32
CA GLN A 77 0.94 -11.55 -9.59
C GLN A 77 0.57 -12.65 -8.57
N ASN A 78 1.58 -13.37 -8.08
CA ASN A 78 1.39 -14.41 -7.08
C ASN A 78 1.14 -13.88 -5.66
N MET A 79 1.28 -12.59 -5.43
CA MET A 79 1.06 -11.98 -4.11
C MET A 79 -0.41 -11.59 -3.88
N PHE A 80 -1.18 -11.37 -4.95
CA PHE A 80 -2.62 -11.07 -4.89
C PHE A 80 -3.43 -12.37 -4.96
N LYS A 81 -3.24 -13.26 -3.99
CA LYS A 81 -4.07 -14.46 -3.83
C LYS A 81 -5.18 -14.17 -2.84
N GLU A 82 -6.28 -14.88 -2.96
CA GLU A 82 -7.29 -14.91 -1.92
C GLU A 82 -6.66 -15.39 -0.61
N LEU A 83 -6.85 -14.61 0.45
CA LEU A 83 -6.36 -14.90 1.78
C LEU A 83 -7.53 -15.32 2.68
N PRO A 84 -7.32 -16.25 3.63
CA PRO A 84 -8.41 -16.89 4.37
C PRO A 84 -9.12 -15.95 5.37
N LEU A 85 -8.42 -14.95 5.89
CA LEU A 85 -9.02 -13.98 6.81
C LEU A 85 -9.35 -12.71 6.03
N HIS A 86 -10.61 -12.36 5.98
CA HIS A 86 -11.10 -11.14 5.36
C HIS A 86 -11.98 -10.38 6.34
N THR A 87 -11.89 -9.06 6.31
CA THR A 87 -12.77 -8.17 7.07
C THR A 87 -12.84 -6.81 6.37
N VAL A 88 -13.87 -6.06 6.69
CA VAL A 88 -14.08 -4.69 6.22
C VAL A 88 -13.93 -3.74 7.40
N ILE A 89 -13.29 -2.60 7.17
CA ILE A 89 -13.02 -1.60 8.19
C ILE A 89 -13.22 -0.18 7.65
N SER A 90 -13.64 0.75 8.49
CA SER A 90 -13.68 2.17 8.14
C SER A 90 -12.27 2.67 7.83
N ARG A 91 -12.06 3.08 6.57
CA ARG A 91 -10.77 3.64 6.12
C ARG A 91 -10.36 4.84 6.95
N LYS A 92 -11.33 5.72 7.26
CA LYS A 92 -11.06 6.94 8.03
C LYS A 92 -10.64 6.61 9.46
N GLU A 93 -11.35 5.73 10.14
CA GLU A 93 -11.04 5.37 11.53
C GLU A 93 -9.67 4.70 11.64
N LEU A 94 -9.38 3.74 10.75
CA LEU A 94 -8.06 3.11 10.71
C LEU A 94 -6.95 4.10 10.37
N LEU A 95 -7.17 5.00 9.41
CA LEU A 95 -6.19 6.03 9.05
C LEU A 95 -5.90 6.95 10.24
N ASP A 96 -6.94 7.44 10.92
CA ASP A 96 -6.81 8.35 12.05
C ASP A 96 -6.10 7.66 13.24
N ALA A 97 -6.43 6.39 13.52
CA ALA A 97 -5.74 5.57 14.52
C ALA A 97 -4.26 5.36 14.17
N MET A 98 -3.95 5.04 12.91
CA MET A 98 -2.56 4.87 12.46
C MET A 98 -1.76 6.18 12.48
N VAL A 99 -2.40 7.33 12.24
CA VAL A 99 -1.76 8.65 12.39
C VAL A 99 -1.41 8.90 13.84
N ARG A 100 -2.33 8.62 14.79
CA ARG A 100 -2.06 8.73 16.25
C ARG A 100 -0.94 7.76 16.68
N ALA A 101 -1.02 6.51 16.25
CA ALA A 101 0.02 5.52 16.49
C ALA A 101 1.40 6.00 16.01
N LYS A 102 1.47 6.57 14.80
CA LYS A 102 2.72 7.10 14.25
C LYS A 102 3.31 8.22 15.11
N MET A 103 2.50 9.06 15.73
CA MET A 103 2.99 10.13 16.62
C MET A 103 3.66 9.58 17.90
N CYS A 104 3.26 8.38 18.30
CA CYS A 104 3.80 7.67 19.45
C CYS A 104 5.03 6.79 19.13
N THR A 105 5.37 6.58 17.85
CA THR A 105 6.48 5.69 17.47
C THR A 105 7.79 6.45 17.29
N ALA A 106 8.89 5.92 17.85
CA ALA A 106 10.22 6.16 17.33
C ALA A 106 10.36 5.46 15.95
N GLU A 107 11.28 5.92 15.09
CA GLU A 107 11.37 5.55 13.65
C GLU A 107 11.37 4.05 13.28
N LYS A 108 11.43 3.12 14.25
CA LYS A 108 11.59 1.67 14.00
C LYS A 108 10.66 0.78 14.79
N CYS A 109 9.68 1.33 15.50
CA CYS A 109 8.74 0.52 16.27
C CYS A 109 7.52 0.18 15.41
N PRO A 110 7.23 -1.12 15.13
CA PRO A 110 6.04 -1.51 14.40
C PRO A 110 4.79 -1.26 15.25
N VAL A 111 3.69 -0.94 14.59
CA VAL A 111 2.36 -1.04 15.19
C VAL A 111 1.93 -2.50 15.15
N LYS A 112 1.59 -3.04 16.29
CA LYS A 112 1.03 -4.38 16.44
C LYS A 112 -0.47 -4.31 16.17
N PHE A 113 -0.94 -5.15 15.27
CA PHE A 113 -2.35 -5.38 14.97
C PHE A 113 -2.75 -6.70 15.62
N GLU A 114 -3.75 -6.67 16.47
CA GLU A 114 -4.37 -7.84 17.08
C GLU A 114 -5.83 -7.87 16.67
N LEU A 115 -6.15 -8.77 15.75
CA LEU A 115 -7.50 -8.97 15.24
C LEU A 115 -8.16 -10.10 16.03
N SER A 116 -9.36 -9.87 16.56
CA SER A 116 -10.15 -10.85 17.29
C SER A 116 -11.63 -10.51 17.23
N GLY A 117 -12.47 -11.42 16.75
CA GLY A 117 -13.91 -11.21 16.59
C GLY A 117 -14.20 -9.98 15.72
N SER A 118 -14.91 -9.01 16.27
CA SER A 118 -15.28 -7.75 15.62
C SER A 118 -14.31 -6.59 15.85
N GLN A 119 -13.11 -6.83 16.37
CA GLN A 119 -12.21 -5.77 16.79
C GLN A 119 -10.80 -5.92 16.26
N LEU A 120 -10.22 -4.78 15.88
CA LEU A 120 -8.80 -4.60 15.63
C LEU A 120 -8.20 -3.76 16.76
N ASN A 121 -7.34 -4.38 17.57
CA ASN A 121 -6.57 -3.70 18.60
C ASN A 121 -5.20 -3.30 18.03
N LEU A 122 -4.90 -2.01 18.08
CA LEU A 122 -3.62 -1.44 17.69
C LEU A 122 -2.81 -1.17 18.94
N SER A 123 -1.58 -1.65 18.99
CA SER A 123 -0.71 -1.38 20.13
C SER A 123 0.74 -1.10 19.73
N ILE A 124 1.40 -0.27 20.52
CA ILE A 124 2.82 0.00 20.46
C ILE A 124 3.35 -0.03 21.89
N LYS A 125 4.36 -0.82 22.12
CA LYS A 125 5.01 -0.87 23.42
C LYS A 125 6.52 -0.84 23.24
N ASP A 126 7.14 0.20 23.78
CA ASP A 126 8.57 0.31 23.94
C ASP A 126 8.93 0.81 25.35
N GLN A 127 10.19 1.20 25.59
CA GLN A 127 10.65 1.64 26.92
C GLN A 127 9.97 2.94 27.41
N THR A 128 9.47 3.76 26.48
CA THR A 128 8.95 5.11 26.75
C THR A 128 7.51 5.30 26.31
N THR A 129 6.97 4.36 25.54
CA THR A 129 5.67 4.49 24.90
C THR A 129 4.81 3.27 25.19
N ASP A 130 3.58 3.54 25.61
CA ASP A 130 2.51 2.56 25.74
C ASP A 130 1.26 3.15 25.07
N TYR A 131 0.94 2.66 23.88
CA TYR A 131 -0.18 3.11 23.08
C TYR A 131 -1.10 1.94 22.79
N HIS A 132 -2.40 2.16 22.99
CA HIS A 132 -3.46 1.22 22.69
C HIS A 132 -4.65 1.95 22.09
N GLU A 133 -5.19 1.40 21.02
CA GLU A 133 -6.42 1.89 20.41
C GLU A 133 -7.17 0.71 19.77
N THR A 134 -8.50 0.74 19.82
CA THR A 134 -9.38 -0.27 19.22
C THR A 134 -10.18 0.37 18.10
N VAL A 135 -10.25 -0.31 16.98
CA VAL A 135 -11.09 0.05 15.82
C VAL A 135 -12.03 -1.12 15.56
N ASP A 136 -13.31 -0.82 15.38
CA ASP A 136 -14.31 -1.85 15.12
C ASP A 136 -14.23 -2.34 13.67
N LEU A 137 -14.37 -3.64 13.49
CA LEU A 137 -14.49 -4.31 12.20
C LEU A 137 -15.97 -4.41 11.83
N GLN A 138 -16.27 -4.28 10.54
CA GLN A 138 -17.66 -4.44 10.05
C GLN A 138 -18.03 -5.91 9.85
N GLU A 139 -17.03 -6.76 9.67
CA GLU A 139 -17.18 -8.21 9.56
C GLU A 139 -16.27 -8.91 10.56
N ASP A 140 -16.84 -9.88 11.27
CA ASP A 140 -16.10 -10.66 12.26
C ASP A 140 -15.07 -11.55 11.58
N ILE A 141 -13.87 -11.60 12.15
CA ILE A 141 -12.85 -12.55 11.70
C ILE A 141 -13.01 -13.90 12.41
N SER A 142 -12.77 -14.98 11.67
CA SER A 142 -12.93 -16.35 12.17
C SER A 142 -11.79 -16.85 13.06
N GLU A 143 -10.62 -16.25 12.95
CA GLU A 143 -9.41 -16.66 13.67
C GLU A 143 -8.66 -15.43 14.20
N GLU A 144 -8.10 -15.55 15.40
CA GLU A 144 -7.26 -14.50 15.98
C GLU A 144 -5.93 -14.39 15.25
N LEU A 145 -5.51 -13.18 14.94
CA LEU A 145 -4.25 -12.92 14.28
C LEU A 145 -3.51 -11.75 14.92
N THR A 146 -2.21 -11.95 15.17
CA THR A 146 -1.28 -10.91 15.59
C THR A 146 -0.23 -10.69 14.52
N ILE A 147 -0.07 -9.44 14.05
CA ILE A 147 0.84 -9.06 12.98
C ILE A 147 1.34 -7.62 13.18
N GLY A 148 2.55 -7.32 12.74
CA GLY A 148 3.14 -5.98 12.86
C GLY A 148 3.27 -5.27 11.52
N PHE A 149 3.03 -3.94 11.51
CA PHE A 149 3.20 -3.10 10.33
C PHE A 149 3.94 -1.80 10.63
N ASP A 150 4.65 -1.27 9.63
CA ASP A 150 5.18 0.10 9.67
C ASP A 150 4.00 1.08 9.47
N ALA A 151 3.76 1.93 10.48
CA ALA A 151 2.66 2.89 10.46
C ALA A 151 2.66 3.78 9.20
N ARG A 152 3.83 4.16 8.70
CA ARG A 152 3.96 5.02 7.52
C ARG A 152 3.41 4.35 6.27
N LEU A 153 3.72 3.05 6.09
CA LEU A 153 3.26 2.30 4.93
C LEU A 153 1.74 2.12 4.95
N VAL A 154 1.18 1.80 6.11
CA VAL A 154 -0.28 1.66 6.25
C VAL A 154 -0.97 3.00 5.98
N ILE A 155 -0.46 4.13 6.53
CA ILE A 155 -0.99 5.47 6.28
C ILE A 155 -0.92 5.83 4.79
N GLU A 156 0.23 5.59 4.12
CA GLU A 156 0.39 5.85 2.69
C GLU A 156 -0.58 5.00 1.85
N THR A 157 -0.75 3.74 2.23
CA THR A 157 -1.71 2.83 1.62
C THR A 157 -3.13 3.36 1.75
N LEU A 158 -3.60 3.64 2.96
CA LEU A 158 -4.97 4.09 3.20
C LEU A 158 -5.29 5.44 2.53
N LYS A 159 -4.30 6.31 2.36
CA LYS A 159 -4.43 7.58 1.63
C LYS A 159 -4.57 7.40 0.11
N ALA A 160 -4.19 6.26 -0.43
CA ALA A 160 -4.32 5.98 -1.86
C ALA A 160 -5.74 5.56 -2.26
N PHE A 161 -6.59 5.21 -1.28
CA PHE A 161 -7.99 4.87 -1.50
C PHE A 161 -8.89 6.10 -1.37
N ASP A 162 -9.92 6.17 -2.20
CA ASP A 162 -10.95 7.21 -2.19
C ASP A 162 -12.34 6.57 -1.95
N CYS A 163 -12.44 5.78 -0.89
CA CYS A 163 -13.66 5.10 -0.45
C CYS A 163 -13.81 5.23 1.07
N ASP A 164 -15.00 5.01 1.59
CA ASP A 164 -15.28 5.11 3.03
C ASP A 164 -14.76 3.90 3.79
N ASN A 165 -14.88 2.71 3.19
CA ASN A 165 -14.44 1.45 3.76
C ASN A 165 -13.38 0.78 2.89
N VAL A 166 -12.56 -0.05 3.50
CA VAL A 166 -11.57 -0.89 2.82
C VAL A 166 -11.68 -2.33 3.31
N GLY A 167 -11.59 -3.26 2.38
CA GLY A 167 -11.39 -4.67 2.68
C GLY A 167 -9.94 -4.93 3.07
N ILE A 168 -9.74 -5.72 4.11
CA ILE A 168 -8.43 -6.17 4.57
C ILE A 168 -8.41 -7.68 4.55
N SER A 169 -7.46 -8.24 3.79
CA SER A 169 -7.25 -9.69 3.72
C SER A 169 -5.90 -10.07 4.30
N LEU A 170 -5.88 -11.11 5.14
CA LEU A 170 -4.72 -11.58 5.89
C LEU A 170 -4.65 -13.12 5.88
N GLN A 171 -3.47 -13.67 6.15
CA GLN A 171 -3.28 -15.12 6.25
C GLN A 171 -2.48 -15.53 7.49
N GLY A 172 -1.59 -14.69 7.99
CA GLY A 172 -0.73 -15.04 9.13
C GLY A 172 0.32 -13.99 9.41
N PRO A 173 1.09 -14.15 10.50
CA PRO A 173 1.94 -13.09 11.06
C PRO A 173 3.14 -12.68 10.20
N LYS A 174 3.46 -13.46 9.17
CA LYS A 174 4.59 -13.21 8.26
C LYS A 174 4.16 -13.01 6.80
N MET A 175 2.86 -13.08 6.54
CA MET A 175 2.30 -12.89 5.21
C MET A 175 1.87 -11.44 5.01
N PRO A 176 1.90 -10.93 3.78
CA PRO A 176 1.45 -9.56 3.50
C PRO A 176 -0.04 -9.39 3.80
N MET A 177 -0.41 -8.17 4.14
CA MET A 177 -1.79 -7.71 4.17
C MET A 177 -2.16 -7.20 2.78
N ILE A 178 -3.29 -7.63 2.25
CA ILE A 178 -3.92 -7.05 1.07
C ILE A 178 -4.97 -6.07 1.54
N VAL A 179 -4.94 -4.86 1.00
CA VAL A 179 -5.97 -3.84 1.20
C VAL A 179 -6.63 -3.60 -0.14
N GLU A 180 -7.96 -3.62 -0.18
CA GLU A 180 -8.74 -3.47 -1.39
C GLU A 180 -9.91 -2.51 -1.19
N ALA A 181 -10.29 -1.82 -2.26
CA ALA A 181 -11.48 -0.97 -2.26
C ALA A 181 -12.72 -1.82 -2.50
N GLU A 182 -13.84 -1.47 -1.84
CA GLU A 182 -15.12 -2.18 -2.06
C GLU A 182 -15.67 -1.96 -3.47
N ASP A 183 -15.48 -0.77 -4.03
CA ASP A 183 -16.14 -0.32 -5.26
C ASP A 183 -15.22 -0.30 -6.49
N SER A 184 -13.99 -0.79 -6.38
CA SER A 184 -13.02 -0.79 -7.49
C SER A 184 -12.08 -1.97 -7.45
N ASP A 185 -11.44 -2.24 -8.60
CA ASP A 185 -10.39 -3.25 -8.71
C ASP A 185 -9.05 -2.81 -8.07
N PHE A 186 -9.00 -1.65 -7.41
CA PHE A 186 -7.79 -1.13 -6.81
C PHE A 186 -7.39 -1.93 -5.56
N LYS A 187 -6.21 -2.52 -5.60
CA LYS A 187 -5.65 -3.34 -4.52
C LYS A 187 -4.22 -2.94 -4.20
N THR A 188 -3.87 -3.03 -2.94
CA THR A 188 -2.50 -2.81 -2.47
C THR A 188 -2.03 -3.93 -1.57
N ILE A 189 -0.71 -4.10 -1.49
CA ILE A 189 -0.08 -5.05 -0.58
C ILE A 189 0.83 -4.29 0.39
N VAL A 190 0.69 -4.59 1.68
CA VAL A 190 1.57 -4.08 2.73
C VAL A 190 2.31 -5.24 3.38
N LEU A 191 3.63 -5.21 3.34
CA LEU A 191 4.45 -6.25 3.96
C LEU A 191 4.53 -6.07 5.48
N PRO A 192 4.47 -7.17 6.25
CA PRO A 192 4.60 -7.11 7.68
C PRO A 192 6.03 -6.81 8.13
N VAL A 193 6.14 -6.29 9.35
CA VAL A 193 7.40 -6.08 10.05
C VAL A 193 7.43 -6.99 11.28
N ALA A 194 8.59 -7.56 11.60
CA ALA A 194 8.73 -8.39 12.78
C ALA A 194 8.43 -7.61 14.06
N ILE A 195 7.55 -8.16 14.87
CA ILE A 195 7.28 -7.70 16.24
C ILE A 195 8.36 -8.31 17.14
N LYS A 196 8.99 -7.50 17.96
CA LYS A 196 9.96 -7.95 18.97
C LYS A 196 9.25 -8.28 20.26
#